data_9a0348c353c85f2ced33aca9b81a3450
#
_entry.id   9a0348c353c85f2ced33aca9b81a3450
#
_cell.length_a   1.000
_cell.length_b   1.000
_cell.length_c   1.000
_cell.angle_alpha   90.00
_cell.angle_beta   90.00
_cell.angle_gamma   90.00
#
_symmetry.space_group_name_H-M   'P 1'
#
loop_
_entity.id
_entity.type
_entity.pdbx_description
1 polymer ?
#
loop_
_entity_poly.entity_id
_entity_poly.type
_entity_poly.pdbx_seq_one_letter_code
_entity_poly.pdbx_strand_id
1 'polypeptide(L)'
;KNMKNYLKSKMYLFNSLLVKNSNVITELNNKEFKKIKLIAYKNKLKLITIGYQNSNLKIINHFYSEENQILNFFYKNKLYHLKIPLIGFIQCKNLLMSILAANSLGLKMKKIVNVINKIKPVEGRLECVKKLKNNSKVIIDFAHTPDALEKVLIDIKQHFNRDVSIVFGCGGERDLAKRSKMGFIAKKYCKKIYITDDNPRNENPSNIRRNIIG
;
A
#
# COMPACT_ATOMS: atom_id res chain seq x y z
N LYS A 1 21.34 6.13 8.47
CA LYS A 1 20.78 5.23 7.42
C LYS A 1 20.18 6.15 6.34
N ASN A 2 20.61 6.03 5.10
CA ASN A 2 20.14 6.85 3.99
C ASN A 2 19.33 6.00 2.99
N MET A 3 18.55 6.66 2.12
CA MET A 3 17.72 6.02 1.11
C MET A 3 18.52 5.14 0.13
N LYS A 4 19.77 5.51 -0.18
CA LYS A 4 20.65 4.73 -1.07
C LYS A 4 20.95 3.34 -0.48
N ASN A 5 21.29 3.27 0.80
CA ASN A 5 21.55 2.00 1.49
C ASN A 5 20.30 1.16 1.63
N TYR A 6 19.16 1.79 1.93
CA TYR A 6 17.86 1.10 1.96
C TYR A 6 17.55 0.46 0.61
N LEU A 7 17.68 1.21 -0.48
CA LEU A 7 17.47 0.69 -1.82
C LEU A 7 18.43 -0.45 -2.16
N LYS A 8 19.72 -0.30 -1.82
CA LYS A 8 20.73 -1.37 -2.02
C LYS A 8 20.30 -2.66 -1.32
N SER A 9 19.85 -2.57 -0.08
CA SER A 9 19.37 -3.74 0.68
C SER A 9 18.13 -4.38 0.03
N LYS A 10 17.20 -3.58 -0.49
CA LYS A 10 16.02 -4.10 -1.23
C LYS A 10 16.41 -4.79 -2.54
N MET A 11 17.36 -4.21 -3.28
CA MET A 11 17.83 -4.80 -4.55
C MET A 11 18.67 -6.05 -4.34
N TYR A 12 19.23 -6.28 -3.15
CA TYR A 12 20.01 -7.47 -2.84
C TYR A 12 19.23 -8.77 -3.07
N LEU A 13 17.93 -8.77 -2.79
CA LEU A 13 17.05 -9.91 -3.11
C LEU A 13 17.16 -10.30 -4.59
N PHE A 14 17.03 -9.33 -5.49
CA PHE A 14 17.02 -9.57 -6.94
C PHE A 14 18.40 -9.83 -7.49
N ASN A 15 19.43 -9.22 -6.91
CA ASN A 15 20.81 -9.34 -7.41
C ASN A 15 21.47 -10.66 -7.00
N SER A 16 21.17 -11.15 -5.78
CA SER A 16 22.04 -12.15 -5.15
C SER A 16 21.30 -13.36 -4.58
N LEU A 17 20.02 -13.22 -4.24
CA LEU A 17 19.30 -14.30 -3.56
C LEU A 17 18.37 -15.09 -4.48
N LEU A 18 17.86 -14.49 -5.55
CA LEU A 18 17.00 -15.19 -6.48
C LEU A 18 17.83 -16.06 -7.46
N VAL A 19 17.40 -17.29 -7.61
CA VAL A 19 17.98 -18.20 -8.62
C VAL A 19 17.46 -17.89 -10.03
N LYS A 20 18.18 -18.31 -11.07
CA LYS A 20 17.73 -18.17 -12.47
C LYS A 20 16.30 -18.69 -12.65
N ASN A 21 15.54 -18.04 -13.51
CA ASN A 21 14.13 -18.32 -13.79
C ASN A 21 13.14 -18.04 -12.66
N SER A 22 13.58 -17.50 -11.52
CA SER A 22 12.66 -17.01 -10.49
C SER A 22 11.77 -15.89 -11.02
N ASN A 23 10.52 -15.83 -10.56
CA ASN A 23 9.58 -14.78 -10.93
C ASN A 23 9.81 -13.53 -10.08
N VAL A 24 9.87 -12.37 -10.73
CA VAL A 24 9.89 -11.04 -10.11
C VAL A 24 8.63 -10.31 -10.53
N ILE A 25 7.78 -9.93 -9.57
CA ILE A 25 6.52 -9.26 -9.83
C ILE A 25 6.64 -7.81 -9.36
N THR A 26 6.31 -6.85 -10.21
CA THR A 26 6.41 -5.41 -9.90
C THR A 26 5.42 -4.58 -10.71
N GLU A 27 5.15 -3.36 -10.24
CA GLU A 27 4.39 -2.36 -11.00
C GLU A 27 5.30 -1.66 -12.02
N LEU A 28 4.76 -1.36 -13.21
CA LEU A 28 5.48 -0.54 -14.20
C LEU A 28 5.78 0.87 -13.71
N ASN A 29 4.89 1.44 -12.87
CA ASN A 29 5.05 2.77 -12.29
C ASN A 29 5.95 2.80 -11.04
N ASN A 30 6.60 1.70 -10.69
CA ASN A 30 7.57 1.68 -9.61
C ASN A 30 8.76 2.59 -9.96
N LYS A 31 9.12 3.51 -9.06
CA LYS A 31 10.24 4.45 -9.25
C LYS A 31 11.57 3.75 -9.64
N GLU A 32 11.76 2.54 -9.14
CA GLU A 32 12.98 1.74 -9.39
C GLU A 32 12.79 0.69 -10.50
N PHE A 33 11.71 0.78 -11.28
CA PHE A 33 11.38 -0.21 -12.30
C PHE A 33 12.52 -0.45 -13.30
N LYS A 34 13.16 0.60 -13.77
CA LYS A 34 14.30 0.49 -14.72
C LYS A 34 15.45 -0.34 -14.13
N LYS A 35 15.77 -0.16 -12.84
CA LYS A 35 16.80 -0.94 -12.14
C LYS A 35 16.37 -2.40 -11.97
N ILE A 36 15.13 -2.62 -11.53
CA ILE A 36 14.58 -3.98 -11.37
C ILE A 36 14.61 -4.73 -12.70
N LYS A 37 14.20 -4.08 -13.79
CA LYS A 37 14.23 -4.66 -15.14
C LYS A 37 15.64 -5.05 -15.57
N LEU A 38 16.62 -4.16 -15.35
CA LEU A 38 18.03 -4.43 -15.70
C LEU A 38 18.59 -5.61 -14.89
N ILE A 39 18.32 -5.66 -13.60
CA ILE A 39 18.75 -6.76 -12.73
C ILE A 39 18.09 -8.08 -13.15
N ALA A 40 16.80 -8.07 -13.41
CA ALA A 40 16.06 -9.23 -13.86
C ALA A 40 16.63 -9.80 -15.17
N TYR A 41 16.97 -8.91 -16.12
CA TYR A 41 17.62 -9.32 -17.38
C TYR A 41 19.00 -9.95 -17.14
N LYS A 42 19.87 -9.28 -16.38
CA LYS A 42 21.23 -9.76 -16.08
C LYS A 42 21.24 -11.12 -15.38
N ASN A 43 20.32 -11.32 -14.43
CA ASN A 43 20.26 -12.54 -13.64
C ASN A 43 19.31 -13.60 -14.22
N LYS A 44 18.83 -13.41 -15.45
CA LYS A 44 17.90 -14.33 -16.14
C LYS A 44 16.64 -14.64 -15.30
N LEU A 45 16.09 -13.62 -14.64
CA LEU A 45 14.83 -13.70 -13.88
C LEU A 45 13.64 -13.43 -14.81
N LYS A 46 12.49 -14.00 -14.49
CA LYS A 46 11.24 -13.78 -15.22
C LYS A 46 10.50 -12.57 -14.63
N LEU A 47 10.51 -11.46 -15.35
CA LEU A 47 9.83 -10.24 -14.93
C LEU A 47 8.34 -10.30 -15.31
N ILE A 48 7.46 -10.15 -14.32
CA ILE A 48 6.00 -10.08 -14.49
C ILE A 48 5.55 -8.70 -14.01
N THR A 49 4.84 -7.97 -14.86
CA THR A 49 4.50 -6.57 -14.61
C THR A 49 3.01 -6.34 -14.47
N ILE A 50 2.63 -5.37 -13.62
CA ILE A 50 1.27 -4.86 -13.46
C ILE A 50 1.26 -3.40 -13.90
N GLY A 51 0.23 -3.00 -14.65
CA GLY A 51 0.07 -1.61 -15.09
C GLY A 51 -1.18 -1.41 -15.94
N TYR A 52 -1.37 -0.19 -16.41
CA TYR A 52 -2.50 0.15 -17.31
C TYR A 52 -2.19 -0.12 -18.78
N GLN A 53 -0.92 -0.06 -19.17
CA GLN A 53 -0.47 -0.31 -20.54
C GLN A 53 0.85 -1.08 -20.53
N ASN A 54 1.11 -1.84 -21.58
CA ASN A 54 2.40 -2.54 -21.80
C ASN A 54 2.84 -3.42 -20.61
N SER A 55 1.89 -4.04 -19.92
CA SER A 55 2.12 -4.90 -18.76
C SER A 55 1.58 -6.31 -18.98
N ASN A 56 2.14 -7.31 -18.26
CA ASN A 56 1.65 -8.68 -18.33
C ASN A 56 0.22 -8.79 -17.76
N LEU A 57 -0.06 -8.10 -16.65
CA LEU A 57 -1.41 -7.90 -16.14
C LEU A 57 -1.79 -6.44 -16.40
N LYS A 58 -2.75 -6.24 -17.29
CA LYS A 58 -3.24 -4.92 -17.69
C LYS A 58 -4.50 -4.57 -16.91
N ILE A 59 -4.44 -3.54 -16.07
CA ILE A 59 -5.61 -2.95 -15.43
C ILE A 59 -6.42 -2.21 -16.49
N ILE A 60 -7.70 -2.53 -16.63
CA ILE A 60 -8.62 -1.88 -17.57
C ILE A 60 -9.31 -0.71 -16.90
N ASN A 61 -9.98 -0.97 -15.78
CA ASN A 61 -10.63 0.06 -14.98
C ASN A 61 -10.71 -0.36 -13.51
N HIS A 62 -10.95 0.64 -12.68
CA HIS A 62 -11.07 0.49 -11.24
C HIS A 62 -12.12 1.49 -10.73
N PHE A 63 -13.04 1.02 -9.91
CA PHE A 63 -14.10 1.82 -9.31
C PHE A 63 -14.20 1.55 -7.82
N TYR A 64 -14.48 2.59 -7.05
CA TYR A 64 -14.81 2.45 -5.65
C TYR A 64 -16.32 2.26 -5.47
N SER A 65 -16.69 1.42 -4.52
CA SER A 65 -18.02 1.35 -3.95
C SER A 65 -17.89 1.38 -2.43
N GLU A 66 -18.97 1.67 -1.69
CA GLU A 66 -18.86 1.94 -0.24
C GLU A 66 -18.10 0.90 0.59
N GLU A 67 -18.18 -0.36 0.22
CA GLU A 67 -17.57 -1.46 0.98
C GLU A 67 -16.59 -2.29 0.15
N ASN A 68 -16.52 -2.03 -1.13
CA ASN A 68 -15.75 -2.85 -2.06
C ASN A 68 -15.06 -1.97 -3.10
N GLN A 69 -14.19 -2.60 -3.85
CA GLN A 69 -13.65 -2.04 -5.07
C GLN A 69 -13.97 -3.00 -6.21
N ILE A 70 -14.30 -2.45 -7.37
CA ILE A 70 -14.48 -3.22 -8.60
C ILE A 70 -13.26 -3.01 -9.45
N LEU A 71 -12.62 -4.09 -9.83
CA LEU A 71 -11.41 -4.06 -10.64
C LEU A 71 -11.54 -5.00 -11.83
N ASN A 72 -11.32 -4.47 -13.02
CA ASN A 72 -11.26 -5.25 -14.24
C ASN A 72 -9.84 -5.27 -14.77
N PHE A 73 -9.33 -6.44 -15.13
CA PHE A 73 -7.99 -6.57 -15.69
C PHE A 73 -7.89 -7.67 -16.73
N PHE A 74 -6.95 -7.49 -17.64
CA PHE A 74 -6.56 -8.50 -18.65
C PHE A 74 -5.30 -9.23 -18.20
N TYR A 75 -5.32 -10.55 -18.32
CA TYR A 75 -4.14 -11.38 -18.09
C TYR A 75 -4.19 -12.62 -18.98
N LYS A 76 -3.12 -12.91 -19.73
CA LYS A 76 -3.05 -14.05 -20.69
C LYS A 76 -4.29 -14.14 -21.58
N ASN A 77 -4.64 -13.02 -22.23
CA ASN A 77 -5.76 -12.88 -23.16
C ASN A 77 -7.16 -13.18 -22.57
N LYS A 78 -7.29 -13.10 -21.25
CA LYS A 78 -8.58 -13.25 -20.56
C LYS A 78 -8.88 -12.02 -19.73
N LEU A 79 -10.15 -11.59 -19.75
CA LEU A 79 -10.68 -10.55 -18.91
C LEU A 79 -11.16 -11.15 -17.60
N TYR A 80 -10.82 -10.49 -16.49
CA TYR A 80 -11.23 -10.86 -15.15
C TYR A 80 -11.92 -9.68 -14.48
N HIS A 81 -12.98 -9.99 -13.75
CA HIS A 81 -13.76 -9.03 -12.96
C HIS A 81 -13.63 -9.40 -11.48
N LEU A 82 -13.18 -8.48 -10.65
CA LEU A 82 -13.03 -8.68 -9.22
C LEU A 82 -13.89 -7.70 -8.44
N LYS A 83 -14.61 -8.24 -7.46
CA LYS A 83 -15.19 -7.46 -6.35
C LYS A 83 -14.28 -7.68 -5.13
N ILE A 84 -13.61 -6.62 -4.69
CA ILE A 84 -12.52 -6.69 -3.72
C ILE A 84 -12.99 -6.03 -2.42
N PRO A 85 -13.12 -6.76 -1.29
CA PRO A 85 -13.57 -6.23 0.00
C PRO A 85 -12.40 -5.60 0.79
N LEU A 86 -11.57 -4.80 0.13
CA LEU A 86 -10.45 -4.09 0.74
C LEU A 86 -10.61 -2.59 0.49
N ILE A 87 -10.07 -1.77 1.37
CA ILE A 87 -10.08 -0.31 1.27
C ILE A 87 -8.79 0.18 0.61
N GLY A 88 -8.91 1.17 -0.28
CA GLY A 88 -7.77 1.84 -0.92
C GLY A 88 -7.18 1.10 -2.11
N PHE A 89 -6.75 1.85 -3.13
CA PHE A 89 -6.20 1.27 -4.36
C PHE A 89 -4.85 0.58 -4.14
N ILE A 90 -4.09 1.00 -3.13
CA ILE A 90 -2.84 0.33 -2.76
C ILE A 90 -3.08 -1.15 -2.39
N GLN A 91 -4.19 -1.46 -1.71
CA GLN A 91 -4.54 -2.83 -1.38
C GLN A 91 -4.93 -3.65 -2.61
N CYS A 92 -5.61 -3.04 -3.60
CA CYS A 92 -5.86 -3.69 -4.88
C CYS A 92 -4.56 -4.06 -5.59
N LYS A 93 -3.59 -3.16 -5.64
CA LYS A 93 -2.29 -3.43 -6.27
C LYS A 93 -1.51 -4.54 -5.57
N ASN A 94 -1.50 -4.52 -4.23
CA ASN A 94 -0.91 -5.60 -3.45
C ASN A 94 -1.60 -6.95 -3.73
N LEU A 95 -2.93 -6.94 -3.82
CA LEU A 95 -3.71 -8.13 -4.16
C LEU A 95 -3.37 -8.65 -5.56
N LEU A 96 -3.27 -7.78 -6.57
CA LEU A 96 -2.87 -8.18 -7.92
C LEU A 96 -1.47 -8.83 -7.94
N MET A 97 -0.51 -8.29 -7.19
CA MET A 97 0.81 -8.90 -7.04
C MET A 97 0.72 -10.28 -6.38
N SER A 98 -0.11 -10.43 -5.34
CA SER A 98 -0.36 -11.71 -4.67
C SER A 98 -1.05 -12.74 -5.59
N ILE A 99 -2.01 -12.31 -6.41
CA ILE A 99 -2.66 -13.15 -7.44
C ILE A 99 -1.64 -13.68 -8.43
N LEU A 100 -0.76 -12.82 -8.93
CA LEU A 100 0.30 -13.21 -9.86
C LEU A 100 1.32 -14.14 -9.20
N ALA A 101 1.68 -13.90 -7.93
CA ALA A 101 2.56 -14.79 -7.17
C ALA A 101 1.94 -16.18 -7.02
N ALA A 102 0.68 -16.27 -6.59
CA ALA A 102 -0.04 -17.53 -6.45
C ALA A 102 -0.17 -18.26 -7.80
N ASN A 103 -0.47 -17.52 -8.88
CA ASN A 103 -0.52 -18.11 -10.22
C ASN A 103 0.85 -18.61 -10.71
N SER A 104 1.92 -17.90 -10.36
CA SER A 104 3.30 -18.28 -10.67
C SER A 104 3.75 -19.55 -9.94
N LEU A 105 3.12 -19.86 -8.80
CA LEU A 105 3.32 -21.09 -8.03
C LEU A 105 2.41 -22.26 -8.50
N GLY A 106 1.71 -22.09 -9.63
CA GLY A 106 0.91 -23.16 -10.25
C GLY A 106 -0.59 -23.13 -9.91
N LEU A 107 -1.06 -22.23 -9.05
CA LEU A 107 -2.49 -22.13 -8.79
C LEU A 107 -3.24 -21.60 -10.03
N LYS A 108 -4.32 -22.29 -10.40
CA LYS A 108 -5.15 -21.89 -11.55
C LYS A 108 -5.85 -20.54 -11.24
N MET A 109 -5.76 -19.58 -12.15
CA MET A 109 -6.35 -18.24 -12.01
C MET A 109 -7.84 -18.28 -11.60
N LYS A 110 -8.64 -19.19 -12.19
CA LYS A 110 -10.05 -19.38 -11.82
C LYS A 110 -10.24 -19.70 -10.33
N LYS A 111 -9.37 -20.55 -9.73
CA LYS A 111 -9.43 -20.87 -8.31
C LYS A 111 -9.06 -19.66 -7.44
N ILE A 112 -8.05 -18.90 -7.87
CA ILE A 112 -7.61 -17.67 -7.15
C ILE A 112 -8.74 -16.64 -7.16
N VAL A 113 -9.31 -16.33 -8.31
CA VAL A 113 -10.37 -15.32 -8.48
C VAL A 113 -11.61 -15.64 -7.65
N ASN A 114 -11.99 -16.93 -7.58
CA ASN A 114 -13.20 -17.37 -6.86
C ASN A 114 -13.14 -17.14 -5.33
N VAL A 115 -11.96 -16.90 -4.75
CA VAL A 115 -11.82 -16.66 -3.30
C VAL A 115 -11.64 -15.19 -2.95
N ILE A 116 -11.48 -14.31 -3.94
CA ILE A 116 -11.15 -12.89 -3.70
C ILE A 116 -12.22 -12.17 -2.87
N ASN A 117 -13.48 -12.47 -3.09
CA ASN A 117 -14.59 -11.87 -2.32
C ASN A 117 -14.63 -12.29 -0.84
N LYS A 118 -13.85 -13.30 -0.46
CA LYS A 118 -13.77 -13.83 0.92
C LYS A 118 -12.52 -13.37 1.66
N ILE A 119 -11.60 -12.66 0.97
CA ILE A 119 -10.40 -12.19 1.64
C ILE A 119 -10.74 -11.12 2.67
N LYS A 120 -9.94 -11.09 3.74
CA LYS A 120 -10.01 -10.06 4.77
C LYS A 120 -8.81 -9.13 4.64
N PRO A 121 -8.91 -7.86 5.07
CA PRO A 121 -7.75 -7.00 5.17
C PRO A 121 -6.72 -7.63 6.12
N VAL A 122 -5.46 -7.33 5.88
CA VAL A 122 -4.40 -7.62 6.85
C VAL A 122 -4.60 -6.69 8.04
N GLU A 123 -4.50 -7.21 9.26
CA GLU A 123 -4.66 -6.43 10.49
C GLU A 123 -3.79 -5.17 10.48
N GLY A 124 -4.40 -4.04 10.82
CA GLY A 124 -3.75 -2.74 10.79
C GLY A 124 -3.31 -2.24 9.41
N ARG A 125 -3.93 -2.70 8.33
CA ARG A 125 -3.68 -2.22 6.96
C ARG A 125 -4.96 -1.78 6.29
N LEU A 126 -5.32 -0.49 6.42
CA LEU A 126 -6.61 0.07 5.97
C LEU A 126 -7.79 -0.80 6.44
N GLU A 127 -7.69 -1.30 7.65
CA GLU A 127 -8.66 -2.20 8.25
C GLU A 127 -9.84 -1.42 8.84
N CYS A 128 -11.05 -1.67 8.35
CA CYS A 128 -12.27 -1.13 8.95
C CYS A 128 -12.65 -1.98 10.17
N VAL A 129 -12.30 -1.50 11.37
CA VAL A 129 -12.55 -2.23 12.63
C VAL A 129 -13.93 -1.97 13.20
N LYS A 130 -14.59 -0.86 12.82
CA LYS A 130 -15.94 -0.54 13.31
C LYS A 130 -16.69 0.37 12.35
N LYS A 131 -17.98 0.13 12.19
CA LYS A 131 -18.95 1.06 11.64
C LYS A 131 -19.78 1.65 12.77
N LEU A 132 -19.94 2.97 12.79
CA LEU A 132 -20.71 3.70 13.78
C LEU A 132 -22.16 3.90 13.30
N LYS A 133 -23.08 4.24 14.21
CA LYS A 133 -24.51 4.45 13.90
C LYS A 133 -24.76 5.52 12.83
N ASN A 134 -23.90 6.53 12.73
CA ASN A 134 -23.96 7.59 11.73
C ASN A 134 -23.26 7.22 10.39
N ASN A 135 -23.04 5.94 10.13
CA ASN A 135 -22.30 5.42 8.97
C ASN A 135 -20.84 5.85 8.87
N SER A 136 -20.25 6.47 9.90
CA SER A 136 -18.81 6.67 9.97
C SER A 136 -18.08 5.37 10.17
N LYS A 137 -16.87 5.27 9.65
CA LYS A 137 -16.03 4.07 9.77
C LYS A 137 -14.78 4.39 10.58
N VAL A 138 -14.39 3.49 11.44
CA VAL A 138 -13.11 3.53 12.15
C VAL A 138 -12.14 2.63 11.39
N ILE A 139 -11.07 3.22 10.87
CA ILE A 139 -10.08 2.55 10.04
C ILE A 139 -8.74 2.61 10.74
N ILE A 140 -8.06 1.48 10.84
CA ILE A 140 -6.71 1.37 11.40
C ILE A 140 -5.71 1.14 10.27
N ASP A 141 -4.60 1.89 10.31
CA ASP A 141 -3.45 1.67 9.43
C ASP A 141 -2.13 1.85 10.17
N PHE A 142 -1.11 1.15 9.73
CA PHE A 142 0.24 1.16 10.30
C PHE A 142 1.14 2.28 9.73
N ALA A 143 0.61 3.21 8.98
CA ALA A 143 1.38 4.31 8.39
C ALA A 143 2.10 5.13 9.47
N HIS A 144 3.42 5.14 9.44
CA HIS A 144 4.27 5.80 10.44
C HIS A 144 5.35 6.68 9.81
N THR A 145 5.22 6.96 8.51
CA THR A 145 6.08 7.89 7.76
C THR A 145 5.22 8.89 7.00
N PRO A 146 5.73 10.10 6.68
CA PRO A 146 4.99 11.10 5.94
C PRO A 146 4.40 10.57 4.61
N ASP A 147 5.21 9.93 3.80
CA ASP A 147 4.79 9.36 2.50
C ASP A 147 3.69 8.29 2.65
N ALA A 148 3.81 7.43 3.66
CA ALA A 148 2.79 6.40 3.92
C ALA A 148 1.48 7.04 4.40
N LEU A 149 1.55 8.01 5.33
CA LEU A 149 0.37 8.72 5.83
C LEU A 149 -0.37 9.45 4.71
N GLU A 150 0.36 10.16 3.84
CA GLU A 150 -0.23 10.87 2.71
C GLU A 150 -0.98 9.91 1.78
N LYS A 151 -0.36 8.79 1.41
CA LYS A 151 -0.97 7.77 0.54
C LYS A 151 -2.24 7.17 1.14
N VAL A 152 -2.19 6.82 2.43
CA VAL A 152 -3.36 6.27 3.15
C VAL A 152 -4.50 7.28 3.17
N LEU A 153 -4.24 8.55 3.46
CA LEU A 153 -5.27 9.58 3.49
C LEU A 153 -5.87 9.84 2.11
N ILE A 154 -5.03 9.85 1.06
CA ILE A 154 -5.50 9.96 -0.33
C ILE A 154 -6.40 8.76 -0.67
N ASP A 155 -5.96 7.54 -0.39
CA ASP A 155 -6.71 6.32 -0.67
C ASP A 155 -8.07 6.30 0.05
N ILE A 156 -8.13 6.70 1.33
CA ILE A 156 -9.37 6.80 2.10
C ILE A 156 -10.31 7.84 1.49
N LYS A 157 -9.80 9.05 1.16
CA LYS A 157 -10.61 10.09 0.55
C LYS A 157 -11.18 9.68 -0.80
N GLN A 158 -10.37 9.05 -1.64
CA GLN A 158 -10.81 8.54 -2.94
C GLN A 158 -11.84 7.41 -2.81
N HIS A 159 -11.65 6.52 -1.83
CA HIS A 159 -12.52 5.36 -1.64
C HIS A 159 -13.92 5.75 -1.14
N PHE A 160 -14.00 6.65 -0.17
CA PHE A 160 -15.26 7.01 0.49
C PHE A 160 -15.85 8.35 0.04
N ASN A 161 -15.07 9.20 -0.60
CA ASN A 161 -15.45 10.58 -0.96
C ASN A 161 -16.09 11.35 0.20
N ARG A 162 -15.52 11.23 1.40
CA ARG A 162 -16.02 11.84 2.66
C ARG A 162 -14.90 12.55 3.41
N ASP A 163 -15.31 13.39 4.35
CA ASP A 163 -14.39 14.04 5.29
C ASP A 163 -13.70 13.00 6.16
N VAL A 164 -12.39 13.20 6.36
CA VAL A 164 -11.54 12.34 7.18
C VAL A 164 -11.20 13.05 8.48
N SER A 165 -11.31 12.34 9.59
CA SER A 165 -10.71 12.72 10.87
C SER A 165 -9.59 11.75 11.18
N ILE A 166 -8.48 12.25 11.75
CA ILE A 166 -7.33 11.42 12.08
C ILE A 166 -6.98 11.51 13.56
N VAL A 167 -6.59 10.38 14.13
CA VAL A 167 -5.95 10.27 15.43
C VAL A 167 -4.59 9.64 15.22
N PHE A 168 -3.50 10.31 15.57
CA PHE A 168 -2.15 9.76 15.42
C PHE A 168 -1.15 10.42 16.37
N GLY A 169 -0.04 9.74 16.58
CA GLY A 169 1.12 10.22 17.30
C GLY A 169 2.41 9.85 16.59
N CYS A 170 3.54 10.22 17.19
CA CYS A 170 4.86 9.82 16.74
C CYS A 170 5.66 9.24 17.91
N GLY A 171 6.38 8.16 17.67
CA GLY A 171 7.27 7.57 18.67
C GLY A 171 8.47 8.46 18.97
N GLY A 172 8.91 8.42 20.23
CA GLY A 172 10.17 9.04 20.69
C GLY A 172 11.40 8.32 20.16
N GLU A 173 12.56 8.99 20.23
CA GLU A 173 13.86 8.46 19.76
C GLU A 173 13.85 7.97 18.30
N ARG A 174 13.08 8.63 17.48
CA ARG A 174 12.92 8.38 16.04
C ARG A 174 13.21 9.66 15.25
N ASP A 175 13.12 9.56 13.94
CA ASP A 175 13.30 10.69 13.03
C ASP A 175 12.41 11.88 13.43
N LEU A 176 13.03 12.94 13.97
CA LEU A 176 12.35 14.18 14.39
C LEU A 176 11.75 14.93 13.21
N ALA A 177 12.45 14.93 12.07
CA ALA A 177 12.03 15.69 10.88
C ALA A 177 10.73 15.18 10.26
N LYS A 178 10.29 13.96 10.59
CA LYS A 178 9.01 13.44 10.11
C LYS A 178 7.80 14.03 10.83
N ARG A 179 7.97 14.53 12.09
CA ARG A 179 6.86 14.94 12.95
C ARG A 179 6.05 16.08 12.34
N SER A 180 6.70 17.21 12.07
CA SER A 180 6.07 18.37 11.43
C SER A 180 5.54 18.06 10.03
N LYS A 181 6.24 17.21 9.25
CA LYS A 181 5.75 16.77 7.95
C LYS A 181 4.44 15.97 8.05
N MET A 182 4.32 15.08 9.05
CA MET A 182 3.08 14.33 9.27
C MET A 182 1.95 15.24 9.72
N GLY A 183 2.23 16.23 10.59
CA GLY A 183 1.26 17.27 10.97
C GLY A 183 0.76 18.06 9.77
N PHE A 184 1.68 18.51 8.90
CA PHE A 184 1.32 19.22 7.66
C PHE A 184 0.45 18.35 6.73
N ILE A 185 0.78 17.09 6.54
CA ILE A 185 -0.03 16.15 5.74
C ILE A 185 -1.42 15.98 6.35
N ALA A 186 -1.52 15.79 7.66
CA ALA A 186 -2.81 15.68 8.34
C ALA A 186 -3.65 16.95 8.13
N LYS A 187 -3.07 18.14 8.25
CA LYS A 187 -3.74 19.42 7.98
C LYS A 187 -4.25 19.54 6.54
N LYS A 188 -3.50 19.03 5.57
CA LYS A 188 -3.87 19.08 4.14
C LYS A 188 -5.06 18.15 3.80
N TYR A 189 -5.17 17.00 4.44
CA TYR A 189 -6.13 15.97 4.03
C TYR A 189 -7.28 15.73 5.00
N CYS A 190 -7.18 16.17 6.27
CA CYS A 190 -8.16 15.86 7.29
C CYS A 190 -8.92 17.10 7.76
N LYS A 191 -10.21 16.91 8.09
CA LYS A 191 -11.08 17.95 8.65
C LYS A 191 -10.84 18.16 10.15
N LYS A 192 -10.58 17.06 10.87
CA LYS A 192 -10.26 17.08 12.30
C LYS A 192 -9.00 16.25 12.56
N ILE A 193 -8.14 16.76 13.42
CA ILE A 193 -6.86 16.15 13.75
C ILE A 193 -6.76 16.05 15.27
N TYR A 194 -6.53 14.85 15.76
CA TYR A 194 -6.30 14.56 17.16
C TYR A 194 -4.88 14.03 17.31
N ILE A 195 -4.02 14.80 17.95
CA ILE A 195 -2.64 14.40 18.23
C ILE A 195 -2.60 13.72 19.59
N THR A 196 -2.17 12.48 19.61
CA THR A 196 -2.06 11.66 20.82
C THR A 196 -0.63 11.22 21.06
N ASP A 197 -0.40 10.62 22.21
CA ASP A 197 0.87 9.96 22.49
C ASP A 197 0.94 8.61 21.77
N ASP A 198 2.09 8.32 21.22
CA ASP A 198 2.55 6.99 20.84
C ASP A 198 3.72 6.65 21.78
N ASN A 199 4.42 5.59 21.64
CA ASN A 199 5.51 5.22 22.50
C ASN A 199 6.58 6.33 22.62
N PRO A 200 6.59 7.14 23.71
CA PRO A 200 7.49 8.30 23.81
C PRO A 200 8.93 7.93 24.16
N ARG A 201 9.16 6.70 24.62
CA ARG A 201 10.45 6.24 25.17
C ARG A 201 10.95 7.20 26.27
N ASN A 202 12.17 7.75 26.11
CA ASN A 202 12.75 8.69 27.07
C ASN A 202 12.46 10.17 26.71
N GLU A 203 11.71 10.45 25.65
CA GLU A 203 11.32 11.81 25.28
C GLU A 203 10.05 12.28 26.03
N ASN A 204 9.98 13.56 26.33
CA ASN A 204 8.76 14.16 26.87
C ASN A 204 7.63 14.11 25.83
N PRO A 205 6.48 13.46 26.12
CA PRO A 205 5.37 13.34 25.17
C PRO A 205 4.82 14.67 24.68
N SER A 206 4.78 15.70 25.53
CA SER A 206 4.33 17.05 25.16
C SER A 206 5.20 17.67 24.08
N ASN A 207 6.52 17.46 24.14
CA ASN A 207 7.45 17.95 23.12
C ASN A 207 7.22 17.24 21.79
N ILE A 208 6.93 15.94 21.81
CA ILE A 208 6.60 15.17 20.60
C ILE A 208 5.34 15.75 19.96
N ARG A 209 4.27 15.97 20.74
CA ARG A 209 3.01 16.57 20.23
C ARG A 209 3.24 17.95 19.64
N ARG A 210 3.99 18.83 20.34
CA ARG A 210 4.36 20.16 19.82
C ARG A 210 5.10 20.08 18.49
N ASN A 211 6.07 19.18 18.34
CA ASN A 211 6.80 18.98 17.08
C ASN A 211 5.91 18.48 15.91
N ILE A 212 4.76 17.86 16.20
CA ILE A 212 3.80 17.44 15.18
C ILE A 212 2.94 18.65 14.74
N ILE A 213 2.57 19.51 15.69
CA ILE A 213 1.69 20.66 15.43
C ILE A 213 2.44 21.74 14.61
N GLY A 214 3.71 21.94 14.83
CA GLY A 214 4.60 22.90 14.15
C GLY A 214 4.69 24.20 14.89
#